data_81a7f457afbefcfacb66db2e566a1aa4
#
_entry.id   81a7f457afbefcfacb66db2e566a1aa4
#
_cell.length_a   1.000
_cell.length_b   1.000
_cell.length_c   1.000
_cell.angle_alpha   90.00
_cell.angle_beta   90.00
_cell.angle_gamma   90.00
#
_symmetry.space_group_name_H-M   'P 1'
#
loop_
_entity.id
_entity.type
_entity.pdbx_description
1 polymer ?
#
loop_
_entity_poly.entity_id
_entity_poly.type
_entity_poly.pdbx_seq_one_letter_code
_entity_poly.pdbx_strand_id
1 'polypeptide(L)'
;MPSRRAMLLGAAGAGIATALPVAGAYGADRGGAGGGGSVPRGTPPVLLTEQASRRLLVLDPRRRVWDPAVDPSPVRWQFSPLGDPRYRDLLPEESWRYPCEARVRLRRKRPYVLTTASFGFVAVVEYPTGRRYWGTAIGPGDDLFNPHTAELLPDGDVAVACSTGARVRLYAASRGPRSARYTEAELKGAHGLHWDDGRGVLWALGDDELVSYEVGGAAGRPELVRRSAVGLPVATPGKTPGGHDLFPVAGRPGRLWVTASAAVFQYETRDGTFRQDFAGHETISRKSVKTVGDDPRTGQVLTTVPESGLEETWWTTTVGVHRPESSYKYVNGGIYKARWWLPR
;
A
#
# COMPACT_ATOMS: atom_id res chain seq x y z
N MET A 1 -34.88 -3.08 19.49
CA MET A 1 -35.02 -3.05 18.00
C MET A 1 -34.09 -4.12 17.45
N PRO A 2 -34.57 -5.05 16.64
CA PRO A 2 -33.83 -6.26 16.27
C PRO A 2 -32.88 -6.04 15.10
N SER A 3 -31.67 -6.57 15.21
CA SER A 3 -30.65 -6.61 14.19
C SER A 3 -30.99 -7.65 13.11
N ARG A 4 -30.93 -7.25 11.85
CA ARG A 4 -31.10 -8.19 10.72
C ARG A 4 -29.75 -8.85 10.40
N ARG A 5 -29.60 -10.12 10.78
CA ARG A 5 -28.61 -11.03 10.22
C ARG A 5 -29.10 -11.48 8.83
N ALA A 6 -28.35 -11.16 7.80
CA ALA A 6 -28.47 -11.83 6.52
C ALA A 6 -27.36 -12.87 6.41
N MET A 7 -27.76 -14.15 6.41
CA MET A 7 -26.89 -15.26 6.00
C MET A 7 -26.77 -15.25 4.47
N LEU A 8 -25.56 -15.21 3.97
CA LEU A 8 -25.23 -15.59 2.61
C LEU A 8 -24.20 -16.71 2.66
N LEU A 9 -24.65 -17.90 2.29
CA LEU A 9 -23.78 -19.02 1.94
C LEU A 9 -23.08 -18.69 0.61
N GLY A 10 -21.77 -18.53 0.65
CA GLY A 10 -20.92 -18.36 -0.54
C GLY A 10 -19.96 -19.53 -0.67
N ALA A 11 -19.91 -20.11 -1.87
CA ALA A 11 -19.13 -21.28 -2.23
C ALA A 11 -17.62 -21.12 -1.97
N ALA A 12 -17.02 -22.18 -1.41
CA ALA A 12 -15.59 -22.28 -1.20
C ALA A 12 -14.83 -22.36 -2.54
N GLY A 13 -14.12 -21.30 -2.87
CA GLY A 13 -13.14 -21.30 -3.97
C GLY A 13 -11.75 -21.56 -3.40
N ALA A 14 -11.16 -22.71 -3.68
CA ALA A 14 -9.78 -23.04 -3.32
C ALA A 14 -8.82 -22.12 -4.10
N GLY A 15 -8.22 -21.14 -3.40
CA GLY A 15 -7.22 -20.26 -3.97
C GLY A 15 -5.84 -20.93 -4.00
N ILE A 16 -5.47 -21.51 -5.13
CA ILE A 16 -4.12 -22.00 -5.38
C ILE A 16 -3.27 -20.80 -5.80
N ALA A 17 -2.21 -20.50 -5.08
CA ALA A 17 -1.17 -19.56 -5.53
C ALA A 17 -0.40 -20.21 -6.69
N THR A 18 -0.85 -19.99 -7.91
CA THR A 18 -0.13 -20.45 -9.11
C THR A 18 0.95 -19.43 -9.45
N ALA A 19 2.20 -19.75 -9.14
CA ALA A 19 3.34 -19.07 -9.70
C ALA A 19 3.49 -19.50 -11.17
N LEU A 20 3.21 -18.60 -12.10
CA LEU A 20 3.58 -18.79 -13.50
C LEU A 20 5.08 -18.56 -13.68
N PRO A 21 5.79 -19.36 -14.46
CA PRO A 21 7.22 -19.20 -14.67
C PRO A 21 7.51 -17.87 -15.38
N VAL A 22 8.44 -17.10 -14.85
CA VAL A 22 8.99 -15.91 -15.52
C VAL A 22 9.96 -16.40 -16.60
N ALA A 23 9.44 -16.62 -17.81
CA ALA A 23 10.28 -16.73 -18.99
C ALA A 23 10.53 -15.31 -19.53
N GLY A 24 11.75 -14.83 -19.38
CA GLY A 24 12.18 -13.58 -20.01
C GLY A 24 12.36 -13.80 -21.51
N ALA A 25 11.47 -13.26 -22.32
CA ALA A 25 11.70 -13.00 -23.74
C ALA A 25 10.85 -11.79 -24.14
N TYR A 26 11.49 -10.67 -24.41
CA TYR A 26 10.85 -9.52 -25.06
C TYR A 26 10.69 -9.83 -26.55
N GLY A 27 9.51 -10.29 -26.95
CA GLY A 27 9.10 -10.47 -28.33
C GLY A 27 8.36 -9.25 -28.87
N ALA A 28 8.61 -8.90 -30.12
CA ALA A 28 8.10 -7.73 -30.81
C ALA A 28 6.58 -7.77 -31.06
N ASP A 29 5.96 -6.61 -30.94
CA ASP A 29 4.53 -6.31 -30.98
C ASP A 29 4.00 -6.16 -32.43
N ARG A 30 2.75 -6.64 -32.67
CA ARG A 30 1.92 -6.23 -33.82
C ARG A 30 0.58 -5.72 -33.30
N GLY A 31 0.28 -4.48 -33.67
CA GLY A 31 -0.72 -3.63 -33.12
C GLY A 31 -2.20 -3.97 -33.35
N GLY A 32 -3.02 -3.46 -32.44
CA GLY A 32 -4.47 -3.29 -32.54
C GLY A 32 -4.86 -1.90 -32.08
N ALA A 33 -5.52 -1.14 -32.96
CA ALA A 33 -5.87 0.25 -32.75
C ALA A 33 -7.09 0.42 -31.83
N GLY A 34 -6.91 1.14 -30.74
CA GLY A 34 -7.97 1.70 -29.88
C GLY A 34 -7.40 2.94 -29.23
N GLY A 35 -8.06 4.10 -29.41
CA GLY A 35 -7.59 5.45 -29.05
C GLY A 35 -7.23 5.65 -27.58
N GLY A 36 -6.00 5.37 -27.23
CA GLY A 36 -5.36 5.66 -25.95
C GLY A 36 -3.87 5.78 -26.22
N GLY A 37 -3.24 6.87 -25.76
CA GLY A 37 -1.82 7.09 -25.91
C GLY A 37 -1.00 5.85 -25.55
N SER A 38 0.04 5.54 -26.34
CA SER A 38 0.91 4.39 -26.11
C SER A 38 1.51 4.43 -24.70
N VAL A 39 1.53 3.27 -24.04
CA VAL A 39 2.21 3.14 -22.74
C VAL A 39 3.70 3.37 -22.94
N PRO A 40 4.34 4.31 -22.20
CA PRO A 40 5.77 4.57 -22.36
C PRO A 40 6.60 3.29 -22.20
N ARG A 41 7.63 3.15 -23.03
CA ARG A 41 8.53 2.00 -22.94
C ARG A 41 9.18 1.95 -21.56
N GLY A 42 9.15 0.81 -20.91
CA GLY A 42 9.72 0.62 -19.59
C GLY A 42 8.79 0.99 -18.42
N THR A 43 7.52 1.35 -18.66
CA THR A 43 6.52 1.52 -17.59
C THR A 43 6.48 0.26 -16.71
N PRO A 44 6.64 0.40 -15.38
CA PRO A 44 6.62 -0.75 -14.48
C PRO A 44 5.21 -1.35 -14.36
N PRO A 45 5.10 -2.63 -13.97
CA PRO A 45 3.82 -3.20 -13.59
C PRO A 45 3.14 -2.40 -12.48
N VAL A 46 1.82 -2.56 -12.37
CA VAL A 46 1.01 -1.93 -11.31
C VAL A 46 0.66 -2.97 -10.25
N LEU A 47 0.99 -2.68 -9.01
CA LEU A 47 0.62 -3.49 -7.84
C LEU A 47 -0.64 -2.88 -7.22
N LEU A 48 -1.70 -3.67 -7.08
CA LEU A 48 -2.99 -3.26 -6.52
C LEU A 48 -3.29 -3.97 -5.20
N THR A 49 -3.96 -3.26 -4.29
CA THR A 49 -4.82 -3.87 -3.27
C THR A 49 -6.24 -3.91 -3.84
N GLU A 50 -6.69 -5.10 -4.21
CA GLU A 50 -8.02 -5.34 -4.76
C GLU A 50 -8.90 -5.94 -3.66
N GLN A 51 -9.77 -5.12 -3.08
CA GLN A 51 -10.53 -5.46 -1.87
C GLN A 51 -11.75 -6.33 -2.17
N ALA A 52 -12.42 -6.14 -3.31
CA ALA A 52 -13.63 -6.90 -3.65
C ALA A 52 -13.35 -8.41 -3.74
N SER A 53 -12.24 -8.82 -4.36
CA SER A 53 -11.83 -10.22 -4.42
C SER A 53 -10.81 -10.62 -3.34
N ARG A 54 -10.47 -9.70 -2.44
CA ARG A 54 -9.52 -9.92 -1.34
C ARG A 54 -8.16 -10.43 -1.85
N ARG A 55 -7.58 -9.72 -2.85
CA ARG A 55 -6.30 -10.08 -3.47
C ARG A 55 -5.35 -8.91 -3.60
N LEU A 56 -4.06 -9.21 -3.60
CA LEU A 56 -3.03 -8.35 -4.17
C LEU A 56 -2.78 -8.81 -5.60
N LEU A 57 -2.65 -7.87 -6.53
CA LEU A 57 -2.45 -8.16 -7.95
C LEU A 57 -1.28 -7.34 -8.50
N VAL A 58 -0.39 -7.99 -9.26
CA VAL A 58 0.59 -7.30 -10.10
C VAL A 58 0.13 -7.42 -11.54
N LEU A 59 -0.15 -6.29 -12.18
CA LEU A 59 -0.80 -6.21 -13.48
C LEU A 59 0.11 -5.63 -14.55
N ASP A 60 -0.05 -6.14 -15.78
CA ASP A 60 0.68 -5.66 -16.94
C ASP A 60 0.22 -4.27 -17.36
N PRO A 61 1.11 -3.24 -17.36
CA PRO A 61 0.75 -1.87 -17.74
C PRO A 61 0.49 -1.69 -19.24
N ARG A 62 0.85 -2.67 -20.08
CA ARG A 62 0.58 -2.62 -21.53
C ARG A 62 -0.90 -2.74 -21.87
N ARG A 63 -1.72 -3.27 -20.93
CA ARG A 63 -3.18 -3.30 -21.03
C ARG A 63 -3.77 -2.16 -20.22
N ARG A 64 -4.59 -1.32 -20.85
CA ARG A 64 -5.27 -0.21 -20.17
C ARG A 64 -6.56 -0.63 -19.46
N VAL A 65 -7.13 -1.75 -19.88
CA VAL A 65 -8.28 -2.38 -19.25
C VAL A 65 -7.88 -3.77 -18.77
N TRP A 66 -8.13 -4.02 -17.50
CA TRP A 66 -7.91 -5.30 -16.85
C TRP A 66 -9.25 -5.92 -16.49
N ASP A 67 -9.59 -7.03 -17.11
CA ASP A 67 -10.74 -7.86 -16.78
C ASP A 67 -10.29 -9.32 -16.62
N PRO A 68 -9.76 -9.68 -15.44
CA PRO A 68 -9.23 -11.03 -15.22
C PRO A 68 -10.27 -12.15 -15.28
N ALA A 69 -11.56 -11.81 -15.23
CA ALA A 69 -12.63 -12.79 -15.43
C ALA A 69 -12.77 -13.21 -16.89
N VAL A 70 -12.45 -12.31 -17.82
CA VAL A 70 -12.50 -12.56 -19.28
C VAL A 70 -11.12 -12.90 -19.83
N ASP A 71 -10.09 -12.12 -19.44
CA ASP A 71 -8.70 -12.34 -19.87
C ASP A 71 -7.77 -12.26 -18.65
N PRO A 72 -7.28 -13.38 -18.11
CA PRO A 72 -6.35 -13.39 -16.98
C PRO A 72 -4.90 -13.04 -17.37
N SER A 73 -4.57 -12.93 -18.66
CA SER A 73 -3.20 -12.74 -19.14
C SER A 73 -2.49 -11.47 -18.61
N PRO A 74 -3.16 -10.36 -18.25
CA PRO A 74 -2.52 -9.22 -17.62
C PRO A 74 -2.07 -9.46 -16.18
N VAL A 75 -2.57 -10.50 -15.50
CA VAL A 75 -2.20 -10.81 -14.11
C VAL A 75 -0.84 -11.51 -14.10
N ARG A 76 0.20 -10.79 -13.72
CA ARG A 76 1.58 -11.31 -13.62
C ARG A 76 1.85 -12.03 -12.31
N TRP A 77 1.15 -11.65 -11.28
CA TRP A 77 1.22 -12.26 -9.95
C TRP A 77 -0.01 -11.91 -9.14
N GLN A 78 -0.38 -12.80 -8.23
CA GLN A 78 -1.43 -12.55 -7.25
C GLN A 78 -1.08 -13.18 -5.92
N PHE A 79 -1.65 -12.61 -4.86
CA PHE A 79 -1.54 -13.13 -3.50
C PHE A 79 -2.87 -12.97 -2.75
N SER A 80 -3.25 -14.02 -2.06
CA SER A 80 -4.25 -14.02 -0.99
C SER A 80 -3.83 -15.08 0.04
N PRO A 81 -3.94 -14.82 1.33
CA PRO A 81 -3.65 -15.82 2.37
C PRO A 81 -4.81 -16.81 2.59
N LEU A 82 -5.97 -16.58 1.95
CA LEU A 82 -7.15 -17.42 2.08
C LEU A 82 -6.86 -18.83 1.57
N GLY A 83 -7.18 -19.85 2.39
CA GLY A 83 -6.92 -21.24 2.07
C GLY A 83 -5.45 -21.67 2.12
N ASP A 84 -4.51 -20.76 2.36
CA ASP A 84 -3.08 -21.09 2.43
C ASP A 84 -2.70 -21.51 3.87
N PRO A 85 -2.28 -22.78 4.09
CA PRO A 85 -1.95 -23.27 5.43
C PRO A 85 -0.77 -22.55 6.09
N ARG A 86 0.09 -21.87 5.30
CA ARG A 86 1.22 -21.08 5.81
C ARG A 86 0.77 -19.86 6.63
N TYR A 87 -0.49 -19.43 6.46
CA TYR A 87 -1.06 -18.25 7.11
C TYR A 87 -2.18 -18.59 8.10
N ARG A 88 -2.49 -19.88 8.34
CA ARG A 88 -3.62 -20.32 9.18
C ARG A 88 -3.60 -19.68 10.58
N ASP A 89 -2.42 -19.51 11.17
CA ASP A 89 -2.24 -18.88 12.48
C ASP A 89 -2.55 -17.37 12.50
N LEU A 90 -2.71 -16.74 11.37
CA LEU A 90 -3.13 -15.34 11.23
C LEU A 90 -4.64 -15.20 11.04
N LEU A 91 -5.41 -16.28 11.06
CA LEU A 91 -6.87 -16.30 10.91
C LEU A 91 -7.34 -15.54 9.64
N PRO A 92 -6.91 -15.90 8.44
CA PRO A 92 -7.10 -15.08 7.24
C PRO A 92 -8.58 -14.92 6.84
N GLU A 93 -9.47 -15.85 7.17
CA GLU A 93 -10.89 -15.68 6.91
C GLU A 93 -11.48 -14.48 7.66
N GLU A 94 -10.97 -14.20 8.85
CA GLU A 94 -11.38 -13.11 9.73
C GLU A 94 -10.53 -11.86 9.48
N SER A 95 -9.22 -12.00 9.46
CA SER A 95 -8.27 -10.89 9.47
C SER A 95 -7.99 -10.30 8.07
N TRP A 96 -8.10 -11.07 6.97
CA TRP A 96 -7.82 -10.64 5.61
C TRP A 96 -9.05 -10.04 4.93
N ARG A 97 -9.64 -9.01 5.56
CA ARG A 97 -10.73 -8.22 5.00
C ARG A 97 -10.24 -6.81 4.73
N TYR A 98 -10.59 -6.27 3.57
CA TYR A 98 -10.14 -4.97 3.09
C TYR A 98 -8.61 -4.82 3.09
N PRO A 99 -7.87 -5.52 2.21
CA PRO A 99 -6.42 -5.30 2.06
C PRO A 99 -6.12 -3.83 1.78
N CYS A 100 -5.31 -3.21 2.67
CA CYS A 100 -5.10 -1.75 2.70
C CYS A 100 -3.82 -1.33 2.00
N GLU A 101 -2.75 -2.07 2.17
CA GLU A 101 -1.45 -1.72 1.61
C GLU A 101 -0.84 -2.89 0.86
N ALA A 102 -0.21 -2.57 -0.25
CA ALA A 102 0.74 -3.44 -0.92
C ALA A 102 1.92 -2.60 -1.41
N ARG A 103 3.11 -2.88 -0.89
CA ARG A 103 4.35 -2.24 -1.34
C ARG A 103 5.47 -3.24 -1.42
N VAL A 104 6.38 -3.01 -2.37
CA VAL A 104 7.52 -3.91 -2.57
C VAL A 104 8.78 -3.31 -1.96
N ARG A 105 9.58 -4.16 -1.29
CA ARG A 105 10.90 -3.80 -0.75
C ARG A 105 11.91 -4.86 -1.11
N LEU A 106 13.14 -4.43 -1.32
CA LEU A 106 14.27 -5.33 -1.45
C LEU A 106 14.88 -5.62 -0.08
N ARG A 107 15.10 -6.89 0.21
CA ARG A 107 15.94 -7.32 1.32
C ARG A 107 16.93 -8.36 0.82
N ARG A 108 18.22 -8.11 1.00
CA ARG A 108 19.29 -9.00 0.47
C ARG A 108 19.09 -9.30 -1.03
N LYS A 109 18.75 -8.27 -1.81
CA LYS A 109 18.49 -8.31 -3.26
C LYS A 109 17.26 -9.17 -3.68
N ARG A 110 16.43 -9.61 -2.74
CA ARG A 110 15.18 -10.33 -3.02
C ARG A 110 13.99 -9.42 -2.78
N PRO A 111 12.99 -9.45 -3.68
CA PRO A 111 11.77 -8.66 -3.50
C PRO A 111 10.83 -9.33 -2.49
N TYR A 112 10.27 -8.51 -1.62
CA TYR A 112 9.22 -8.85 -0.68
C TYR A 112 8.05 -7.90 -0.86
N VAL A 113 6.83 -8.41 -0.73
CA VAL A 113 5.61 -7.60 -0.69
C VAL A 113 5.17 -7.47 0.76
N LEU A 114 5.03 -6.23 1.21
CA LEU A 114 4.45 -5.90 2.51
C LEU A 114 2.97 -5.66 2.31
N THR A 115 2.15 -6.23 3.16
CA THR A 115 0.70 -6.04 3.07
C THR A 115 0.03 -5.99 4.42
N THR A 116 -1.06 -5.22 4.48
CA THR A 116 -1.94 -5.11 5.63
C THR A 116 -3.39 -5.25 5.18
N ALA A 117 -4.29 -5.57 6.11
CA ALA A 117 -5.73 -5.50 5.88
C ALA A 117 -6.42 -4.92 7.12
N SER A 118 -7.51 -4.16 6.93
CA SER A 118 -8.20 -3.41 7.98
C SER A 118 -8.59 -4.27 9.20
N PHE A 119 -8.90 -5.54 8.97
CA PHE A 119 -9.34 -6.47 10.00
C PHE A 119 -8.20 -7.23 10.69
N GLY A 120 -6.99 -6.68 10.62
CA GLY A 120 -5.88 -7.09 11.49
C GLY A 120 -4.76 -7.86 10.81
N PHE A 121 -4.90 -8.32 9.57
CA PHE A 121 -3.84 -9.07 8.88
C PHE A 121 -2.65 -8.17 8.55
N VAL A 122 -1.45 -8.63 8.88
CA VAL A 122 -0.18 -8.01 8.46
C VAL A 122 0.81 -9.09 8.07
N ALA A 123 1.41 -8.96 6.89
CA ALA A 123 2.47 -9.88 6.47
C ALA A 123 3.51 -9.22 5.56
N VAL A 124 4.71 -9.80 5.58
CA VAL A 124 5.78 -9.61 4.61
C VAL A 124 5.97 -10.94 3.90
N VAL A 125 5.71 -10.95 2.59
CA VAL A 125 5.73 -12.16 1.79
C VAL A 125 6.80 -12.10 0.71
N GLU A 126 7.49 -13.22 0.48
CA GLU A 126 8.52 -13.34 -0.55
C GLU A 126 7.88 -13.41 -1.94
N TYR A 127 8.31 -12.56 -2.85
CA TYR A 127 7.90 -12.60 -4.24
C TYR A 127 8.86 -13.52 -5.05
N PRO A 128 8.39 -14.37 -5.97
CA PRO A 128 6.98 -14.57 -6.33
C PRO A 128 6.30 -15.70 -5.54
N THR A 129 6.99 -16.35 -4.62
CA THR A 129 6.55 -17.62 -3.97
C THR A 129 5.36 -17.45 -3.03
N GLY A 130 5.08 -16.23 -2.55
CA GLY A 130 4.10 -15.97 -1.50
C GLY A 130 4.50 -16.58 -0.14
N ARG A 131 5.75 -17.02 0.03
CA ARG A 131 6.23 -17.57 1.30
C ARG A 131 6.34 -16.47 2.34
N ARG A 132 5.86 -16.74 3.55
CA ARG A 132 5.90 -15.79 4.65
C ARG A 132 7.34 -15.56 5.14
N TYR A 133 7.82 -14.32 5.06
CA TYR A 133 9.00 -13.86 5.80
C TYR A 133 8.61 -13.62 7.26
N TRP A 134 7.56 -12.86 7.49
CA TRP A 134 6.99 -12.55 8.80
C TRP A 134 5.51 -12.20 8.66
N GLY A 135 4.73 -12.36 9.74
CA GLY A 135 3.35 -11.90 9.79
C GLY A 135 2.73 -12.05 11.16
N THR A 136 1.72 -11.23 11.40
CA THR A 136 0.91 -11.21 12.63
C THR A 136 -0.54 -10.87 12.31
N ALA A 137 -1.45 -11.20 13.22
CA ALA A 137 -2.82 -10.69 13.24
C ALA A 137 -2.97 -9.76 14.45
N ILE A 138 -3.47 -8.55 14.22
CA ILE A 138 -3.64 -7.49 15.21
C ILE A 138 -5.14 -7.28 15.42
N GLY A 139 -5.75 -7.86 16.47
CA GLY A 139 -7.19 -7.81 16.68
C GLY A 139 -7.95 -8.41 15.49
N PRO A 140 -7.79 -9.71 15.19
CA PRO A 140 -8.41 -10.30 14.01
C PRO A 140 -9.95 -10.31 14.15
N GLY A 141 -10.63 -10.00 13.05
CA GLY A 141 -12.09 -10.05 12.95
C GLY A 141 -12.81 -8.72 13.12
N ASP A 142 -12.10 -7.66 13.48
CA ASP A 142 -12.64 -6.29 13.54
C ASP A 142 -11.64 -5.24 13.05
N ASP A 143 -12.06 -3.99 12.98
CA ASP A 143 -11.24 -2.84 12.58
C ASP A 143 -10.72 -2.01 13.77
N LEU A 144 -10.73 -2.56 14.96
CA LEU A 144 -10.32 -1.87 16.19
C LEU A 144 -8.88 -1.32 16.09
N PHE A 145 -7.98 -2.05 15.46
CA PHE A 145 -6.62 -1.59 15.20
C PHE A 145 -6.43 -1.04 13.81
N ASN A 146 -7.07 -1.63 12.80
CA ASN A 146 -7.05 -1.21 11.41
C ASN A 146 -5.62 -0.95 10.88
N PRO A 147 -4.77 -1.98 10.71
CA PRO A 147 -3.43 -1.80 10.19
C PRO A 147 -3.47 -1.36 8.72
N HIS A 148 -3.01 -0.13 8.46
CA HIS A 148 -3.08 0.52 7.15
C HIS A 148 -1.80 0.43 6.33
N THR A 149 -0.66 0.40 6.97
CA THR A 149 0.64 0.35 6.29
C THR A 149 1.63 -0.46 7.10
N ALA A 150 2.49 -1.18 6.40
CA ALA A 150 3.69 -1.80 6.97
C ALA A 150 4.94 -1.31 6.26
N GLU A 151 6.05 -1.18 6.99
CA GLU A 151 7.36 -0.83 6.46
C GLU A 151 8.42 -1.82 6.96
N LEU A 152 9.29 -2.28 6.04
CA LEU A 152 10.39 -3.20 6.34
C LEU A 152 11.67 -2.41 6.57
N LEU A 153 12.25 -2.54 7.74
CA LEU A 153 13.49 -1.88 8.12
C LEU A 153 14.72 -2.67 7.63
N PRO A 154 15.90 -2.03 7.52
CA PRO A 154 17.10 -2.67 7.00
C PRO A 154 17.54 -3.91 7.79
N ASP A 155 17.36 -3.93 9.11
CA ASP A 155 17.65 -5.06 10.00
C ASP A 155 16.67 -6.23 9.83
N GLY A 156 15.54 -6.00 9.19
CA GLY A 156 14.47 -6.96 8.94
C GLY A 156 13.32 -6.90 9.93
N ASP A 157 13.32 -5.93 10.83
CA ASP A 157 12.17 -5.63 11.67
C ASP A 157 11.08 -4.92 10.86
N VAL A 158 9.84 -4.93 11.35
CA VAL A 158 8.67 -4.42 10.61
C VAL A 158 7.89 -3.44 11.45
N ALA A 159 7.75 -2.23 10.93
CA ALA A 159 6.86 -1.23 11.50
C ALA A 159 5.45 -1.35 10.89
N VAL A 160 4.41 -1.13 11.70
CA VAL A 160 2.99 -1.20 11.30
C VAL A 160 2.26 0.03 11.84
N ALA A 161 1.58 0.75 10.96
CA ALA A 161 0.68 1.84 11.32
C ALA A 161 -0.74 1.31 11.50
N CYS A 162 -1.32 1.53 12.69
CA CYS A 162 -2.67 1.09 13.05
C CYS A 162 -3.56 2.33 13.22
N SER A 163 -4.43 2.59 12.26
CA SER A 163 -5.14 3.86 12.13
C SER A 163 -6.18 4.05 13.24
N THR A 164 -7.16 3.17 13.35
CA THR A 164 -8.18 3.22 14.40
C THR A 164 -7.57 2.96 15.78
N GLY A 165 -6.56 2.09 15.85
CA GLY A 165 -5.79 1.82 17.06
C GLY A 165 -4.90 2.98 17.52
N ALA A 166 -4.74 4.04 16.71
CA ALA A 166 -3.95 5.23 17.00
C ALA A 166 -2.51 4.92 17.42
N ARG A 167 -1.83 3.97 16.73
CA ARG A 167 -0.50 3.50 17.12
C ARG A 167 0.41 3.18 15.94
N VAL A 168 1.70 3.37 16.15
CA VAL A 168 2.76 2.75 15.34
C VAL A 168 3.38 1.65 16.19
N ARG A 169 3.39 0.41 15.68
CA ARG A 169 4.07 -0.74 16.29
C ARG A 169 5.32 -1.10 15.51
N LEU A 170 6.40 -1.38 16.21
CA LEU A 170 7.64 -1.90 15.64
C LEU A 170 7.86 -3.32 16.16
N TYR A 171 7.76 -4.30 15.26
CA TYR A 171 7.88 -5.73 15.57
C TYR A 171 9.31 -6.22 15.36
N ALA A 172 9.82 -7.03 16.28
CA ALA A 172 11.07 -7.77 16.14
C ALA A 172 10.94 -8.91 15.10
N ALA A 173 10.56 -8.57 13.87
CA ALA A 173 10.27 -9.51 12.78
C ALA A 173 11.52 -10.25 12.31
N SER A 174 12.70 -9.67 12.46
CA SER A 174 13.99 -10.28 12.19
C SER A 174 14.26 -11.56 13.01
N ARG A 175 13.54 -11.75 14.13
CA ARG A 175 13.66 -12.92 15.02
C ARG A 175 12.94 -14.16 14.51
N GLY A 176 12.14 -14.03 13.47
CA GLY A 176 11.48 -15.15 12.82
C GLY A 176 10.05 -14.88 12.36
N PRO A 177 9.49 -15.77 11.53
CA PRO A 177 8.25 -15.55 10.82
C PRO A 177 6.99 -15.39 11.69
N ARG A 178 7.08 -15.74 12.98
CA ARG A 178 5.99 -15.62 13.97
C ARG A 178 6.37 -14.79 15.19
N SER A 179 7.44 -13.97 15.09
CA SER A 179 7.84 -13.11 16.19
C SER A 179 6.72 -12.11 16.52
N ALA A 180 6.17 -12.18 17.71
CA ALA A 180 5.08 -11.32 18.19
C ALA A 180 5.56 -10.19 19.12
N ARG A 181 6.87 -10.13 19.40
CA ARG A 181 7.43 -9.09 20.26
C ARG A 181 7.46 -7.76 19.53
N TYR A 182 6.98 -6.70 20.17
CA TYR A 182 6.96 -5.34 19.61
C TYR A 182 7.15 -4.28 20.70
N THR A 183 7.44 -3.07 20.26
CA THR A 183 7.21 -1.81 20.98
C THR A 183 6.19 -0.98 20.21
N GLU A 184 5.56 -0.01 20.87
CA GLU A 184 4.60 0.88 20.21
C GLU A 184 4.73 2.32 20.67
N ALA A 185 4.29 3.24 19.81
CA ALA A 185 4.17 4.66 20.09
C ALA A 185 2.80 5.15 19.64
N GLU A 186 2.23 6.11 20.38
CA GLU A 186 0.96 6.72 20.02
C GLU A 186 1.11 7.64 18.82
N LEU A 187 0.16 7.51 17.87
CA LEU A 187 -0.02 8.40 16.73
C LEU A 187 -1.47 8.32 16.28
N LYS A 188 -2.25 9.35 16.53
CA LYS A 188 -3.66 9.41 16.13
C LYS A 188 -3.81 9.23 14.63
N GLY A 189 -4.67 8.30 14.22
CA GLY A 189 -4.93 8.02 12.81
C GLY A 189 -3.69 7.56 12.03
N ALA A 190 -2.80 6.77 12.64
CA ALA A 190 -1.56 6.30 12.00
C ALA A 190 -1.85 5.55 10.70
N HIS A 191 -1.53 6.14 9.54
CA HIS A 191 -1.84 5.64 8.22
C HIS A 191 -0.64 5.28 7.36
N GLY A 192 0.34 6.17 7.27
CA GLY A 192 1.48 6.04 6.37
C GLY A 192 2.79 5.79 7.12
N LEU A 193 3.68 4.97 6.56
CA LEU A 193 5.04 4.75 7.06
C LEU A 193 6.05 4.85 5.91
N HIS A 194 7.24 5.32 6.22
CA HIS A 194 8.38 5.28 5.30
C HIS A 194 9.69 5.27 6.08
N TRP A 195 10.56 4.29 5.79
CA TRP A 195 11.92 4.28 6.28
C TRP A 195 12.82 5.16 5.40
N ASP A 196 13.45 6.17 5.99
CA ASP A 196 14.41 7.05 5.33
C ASP A 196 15.83 6.56 5.60
N ASP A 197 16.40 5.80 4.66
CA ASP A 197 17.76 5.27 4.75
C ASP A 197 18.82 6.37 4.91
N GLY A 198 18.58 7.53 4.29
CA GLY A 198 19.53 8.65 4.31
C GLY A 198 19.65 9.32 5.69
N ARG A 199 18.56 9.28 6.47
CA ARG A 199 18.49 9.86 7.82
C ARG A 199 18.48 8.82 8.92
N GLY A 200 18.25 7.55 8.60
CA GLY A 200 18.13 6.48 9.60
C GLY A 200 16.91 6.67 10.51
N VAL A 201 15.79 7.18 9.97
CA VAL A 201 14.56 7.42 10.74
C VAL A 201 13.33 6.80 10.06
N LEU A 202 12.35 6.45 10.87
CA LEU A 202 11.03 6.04 10.41
C LEU A 202 10.09 7.25 10.42
N TRP A 203 9.63 7.67 9.25
CA TRP A 203 8.54 8.63 9.11
C TRP A 203 7.20 7.92 9.27
N ALA A 204 6.29 8.54 10.03
CA ALA A 204 4.93 8.06 10.23
C ALA A 204 3.93 9.21 10.09
N LEU A 205 2.91 8.99 9.28
CA LEU A 205 1.84 9.94 9.00
C LEU A 205 0.61 9.58 9.83
N GLY A 206 0.14 10.53 10.63
CA GLY A 206 -1.13 10.47 11.35
C GLY A 206 -2.19 11.39 10.75
N ASP A 207 -3.33 11.51 11.43
CA ASP A 207 -4.42 12.38 11.02
C ASP A 207 -4.01 13.85 10.91
N ASP A 208 -3.22 14.32 11.89
CA ASP A 208 -2.96 15.74 12.10
C ASP A 208 -1.48 16.08 11.90
N GLU A 209 -0.59 15.10 11.87
CA GLU A 209 0.85 15.32 11.90
C GLU A 209 1.66 14.27 11.16
N LEU A 210 2.84 14.68 10.72
CA LEU A 210 3.91 13.81 10.24
C LEU A 210 5.00 13.77 11.30
N VAL A 211 5.35 12.55 11.75
CA VAL A 211 6.28 12.32 12.86
C VAL A 211 7.50 11.56 12.34
N SER A 212 8.69 11.87 12.86
CA SER A 212 9.86 11.00 12.70
C SER A 212 10.20 10.29 13.99
N TYR A 213 10.51 8.99 13.88
CA TYR A 213 11.01 8.17 14.98
C TYR A 213 12.43 7.72 14.70
N GLU A 214 13.28 7.83 15.72
CA GLU A 214 14.49 7.03 15.78
C GLU A 214 14.11 5.60 16.13
N VAL A 215 14.70 4.66 15.39
CA VAL A 215 14.57 3.24 15.64
C VAL A 215 15.86 2.76 16.28
N GLY A 216 15.74 2.18 17.46
CA GLY A 216 16.86 1.70 18.25
C GLY A 216 16.56 0.40 18.95
N GLY A 217 17.29 0.15 20.04
CA GLY A 217 17.13 -1.02 20.87
C GLY A 217 18.07 -2.17 20.52
N ALA A 218 18.03 -3.21 21.34
CA ALA A 218 18.79 -4.43 21.12
C ALA A 218 18.03 -5.41 20.21
N ALA A 219 18.74 -6.34 19.59
CA ALA A 219 18.12 -7.40 18.79
C ALA A 219 16.99 -8.12 19.54
N GLY A 220 15.78 -8.06 19.01
CA GLY A 220 14.57 -8.62 19.61
C GLY A 220 13.94 -7.76 20.73
N ARG A 221 14.44 -6.55 20.96
CA ARG A 221 13.85 -5.53 21.84
C ARG A 221 13.91 -4.17 21.11
N PRO A 222 13.10 -4.00 20.06
CA PRO A 222 13.10 -2.76 19.30
C PRO A 222 12.57 -1.60 20.15
N GLU A 223 13.06 -0.39 19.85
CA GLU A 223 12.63 0.84 20.49
C GLU A 223 12.24 1.87 19.44
N LEU A 224 11.19 2.63 19.74
CA LEU A 224 10.73 3.79 18.96
C LEU A 224 10.84 5.03 19.80
N VAL A 225 11.68 5.99 19.40
CA VAL A 225 11.82 7.27 20.09
C VAL A 225 11.38 8.40 19.17
N ARG A 226 10.30 9.09 19.53
CA ARG A 226 9.80 10.25 18.78
C ARG A 226 10.85 11.36 18.77
N ARG A 227 11.26 11.80 17.57
CA ARG A 227 12.29 12.85 17.38
C ARG A 227 11.70 14.18 16.99
N SER A 228 10.79 14.20 16.02
CA SER A 228 10.17 15.42 15.56
C SER A 228 8.71 15.16 15.15
N ALA A 229 7.95 16.24 15.13
CA ALA A 229 6.61 16.25 14.58
C ALA A 229 6.36 17.58 13.87
N VAL A 230 5.62 17.53 12.77
CA VAL A 230 5.17 18.69 12.04
C VAL A 230 3.69 18.54 11.73
N GLY A 231 2.90 19.58 12.02
CA GLY A 231 1.47 19.60 11.73
C GLY A 231 1.20 19.58 10.23
N LEU A 232 0.21 18.82 9.81
CA LEU A 232 -0.23 18.79 8.41
C LEU A 232 -0.94 20.12 8.06
N PRO A 233 -0.86 20.58 6.80
CA PRO A 233 -1.58 21.76 6.35
C PRO A 233 -3.09 21.59 6.51
N VAL A 234 -3.74 22.53 7.19
CA VAL A 234 -5.18 22.56 7.43
C VAL A 234 -5.86 23.30 6.27
N ALA A 235 -6.57 22.57 5.41
CA ALA A 235 -7.28 23.16 4.28
C ALA A 235 -8.59 23.87 4.68
N THR A 236 -9.23 23.41 5.76
CA THR A 236 -10.48 23.97 6.28
C THR A 236 -10.34 24.18 7.78
N PRO A 237 -10.45 25.41 8.29
CA PRO A 237 -10.36 25.69 9.73
C PRO A 237 -11.30 24.80 10.53
N GLY A 238 -10.81 24.23 11.64
CA GLY A 238 -11.56 23.35 12.53
C GLY A 238 -11.80 21.93 12.01
N LYS A 239 -11.24 21.56 10.86
CA LYS A 239 -11.27 20.18 10.33
C LYS A 239 -9.92 19.51 10.46
N THR A 240 -9.93 18.22 10.77
CA THR A 240 -8.75 17.36 10.77
C THR A 240 -8.20 17.27 9.33
N PRO A 241 -6.91 17.49 9.10
CA PRO A 241 -6.29 17.31 7.79
C PRO A 241 -6.50 15.89 7.22
N GLY A 242 -6.49 14.87 8.09
CA GLY A 242 -6.72 13.48 7.72
C GLY A 242 -5.62 12.95 6.81
N GLY A 243 -4.41 12.82 7.35
CA GLY A 243 -3.27 12.23 6.67
C GLY A 243 -3.57 10.79 6.27
N HIS A 244 -3.28 10.40 5.01
CA HIS A 244 -3.73 9.11 4.49
C HIS A 244 -2.63 8.25 3.87
N ASP A 245 -1.80 8.79 2.98
CA ASP A 245 -0.73 8.04 2.33
C ASP A 245 0.61 8.76 2.45
N LEU A 246 1.65 7.98 2.68
CA LEU A 246 3.03 8.44 2.79
C LEU A 246 3.92 7.58 1.89
N PHE A 247 4.60 8.21 0.94
CA PHE A 247 5.48 7.49 0.01
C PHE A 247 6.66 8.37 -0.41
N PRO A 248 7.87 7.83 -0.65
CA PRO A 248 8.99 8.63 -1.12
C PRO A 248 8.76 9.11 -2.54
N VAL A 249 9.16 10.35 -2.84
CA VAL A 249 9.23 10.85 -4.21
C VAL A 249 10.41 10.20 -4.92
N ALA A 250 10.14 9.52 -6.03
CA ALA A 250 11.16 8.75 -6.74
C ALA A 250 12.28 9.65 -7.30
N GLY A 251 13.53 9.24 -7.07
CA GLY A 251 14.70 10.01 -7.50
C GLY A 251 14.92 11.33 -6.74
N ARG A 252 14.18 11.57 -5.65
CA ARG A 252 14.32 12.76 -4.80
C ARG A 252 14.51 12.37 -3.33
N PRO A 253 15.71 11.94 -2.91
CA PRO A 253 15.99 11.61 -1.51
C PRO A 253 15.60 12.76 -0.57
N GLY A 254 14.93 12.43 0.52
CA GLY A 254 14.45 13.42 1.49
C GLY A 254 13.16 14.15 1.10
N ARG A 255 12.49 13.74 0.02
CA ARG A 255 11.18 14.27 -0.36
C ARG A 255 10.12 13.18 -0.31
N LEU A 256 8.98 13.47 0.32
CA LEU A 256 7.91 12.52 0.54
C LEU A 256 6.61 13.01 -0.09
N TRP A 257 5.87 12.13 -0.75
CA TRP A 257 4.47 12.32 -1.06
C TRP A 257 3.65 12.16 0.22
N VAL A 258 2.76 13.10 0.48
CA VAL A 258 1.82 13.10 1.60
C VAL A 258 0.43 13.37 1.05
N THR A 259 -0.50 12.43 1.20
CA THR A 259 -1.90 12.71 0.90
C THR A 259 -2.65 13.05 2.18
N ALA A 260 -3.54 13.99 2.09
CA ALA A 260 -4.49 14.36 3.13
C ALA A 260 -5.91 14.40 2.55
N SER A 261 -6.92 14.54 3.38
CA SER A 261 -8.33 14.52 2.94
C SER A 261 -8.63 15.52 1.83
N ALA A 262 -8.01 16.70 1.86
CA ALA A 262 -8.31 17.79 0.93
C ALA A 262 -7.34 17.90 -0.25
N ALA A 263 -6.10 17.43 -0.12
CA ALA A 263 -5.03 17.69 -1.08
C ALA A 263 -3.88 16.68 -0.99
N VAL A 264 -3.00 16.73 -1.99
CA VAL A 264 -1.71 16.05 -2.02
C VAL A 264 -0.61 17.08 -1.87
N PHE A 265 0.40 16.75 -1.08
CA PHE A 265 1.58 17.57 -0.83
C PHE A 265 2.85 16.78 -1.16
N GLN A 266 3.92 17.51 -1.41
CA GLN A 266 5.29 16.99 -1.24
C GLN A 266 5.87 17.61 0.03
N TYR A 267 6.38 16.77 0.92
CA TYR A 267 7.07 17.21 2.13
C TYR A 267 8.58 17.12 1.92
N GLU A 268 9.28 18.25 2.15
CA GLU A 268 10.74 18.34 2.10
C GLU A 268 11.30 18.11 3.50
N THR A 269 11.94 16.97 3.72
CA THR A 269 12.43 16.59 5.05
C THR A 269 13.61 17.41 5.55
N ARG A 270 14.27 18.16 4.64
CA ARG A 270 15.43 19.00 4.99
C ARG A 270 15.00 20.26 5.72
N ASP A 271 13.97 20.91 5.23
CA ASP A 271 13.49 22.20 5.73
C ASP A 271 12.15 22.13 6.46
N GLY A 272 11.54 20.92 6.52
CA GLY A 272 10.29 20.71 7.25
C GLY A 272 9.07 21.33 6.57
N THR A 273 9.09 21.51 5.23
CA THR A 273 8.04 22.24 4.52
C THR A 273 7.16 21.34 3.66
N PHE A 274 5.84 21.61 3.69
CA PHE A 274 4.88 21.04 2.75
C PHE A 274 4.75 21.94 1.51
N ARG A 275 4.84 21.34 0.33
CA ARG A 275 4.80 22.03 -0.95
C ARG A 275 3.66 21.51 -1.81
N GLN A 276 3.05 22.43 -2.58
CA GLN A 276 2.06 22.13 -3.62
C GLN A 276 2.52 22.61 -5.02
N ASP A 277 3.70 23.16 -5.14
CA ASP A 277 4.31 23.66 -6.38
C ASP A 277 5.07 22.58 -7.18
N PHE A 278 4.60 21.34 -7.12
CA PHE A 278 5.19 20.23 -7.88
C PHE A 278 4.51 20.07 -9.25
N ALA A 279 5.24 19.52 -10.22
CA ALA A 279 4.75 19.35 -11.59
C ALA A 279 3.53 18.39 -11.63
N GLY A 280 2.44 18.84 -12.26
CA GLY A 280 1.17 18.13 -12.35
C GLY A 280 0.27 18.30 -11.10
N HIS A 281 0.60 19.25 -10.23
CA HIS A 281 -0.18 19.53 -9.01
C HIS A 281 -1.70 19.66 -9.31
N GLU A 282 -2.06 20.35 -10.40
CA GLU A 282 -3.45 20.64 -10.77
C GLU A 282 -4.29 19.38 -11.00
N THR A 283 -3.67 18.30 -11.45
CA THR A 283 -4.36 17.03 -11.73
C THR A 283 -4.12 15.98 -10.66
N ILE A 284 -2.98 16.02 -9.98
CA ILE A 284 -2.59 15.07 -8.92
C ILE A 284 -3.24 15.44 -7.59
N SER A 285 -3.23 16.73 -7.21
CA SER A 285 -3.73 17.19 -5.91
C SER A 285 -5.25 17.36 -5.94
N ARG A 286 -5.94 16.33 -5.47
CA ARG A 286 -7.41 16.28 -5.36
C ARG A 286 -7.84 15.82 -3.97
N LYS A 287 -9.11 16.01 -3.66
CA LYS A 287 -9.71 15.46 -2.43
C LYS A 287 -9.68 13.95 -2.44
N SER A 288 -9.49 13.36 -1.28
CA SER A 288 -9.62 11.92 -1.02
C SER A 288 -8.66 11.02 -1.81
N VAL A 289 -7.51 11.54 -2.25
CA VAL A 289 -6.48 10.71 -2.89
C VAL A 289 -5.99 9.67 -1.89
N LYS A 290 -6.22 8.40 -2.20
CA LYS A 290 -5.87 7.25 -1.34
C LYS A 290 -4.44 6.80 -1.52
N THR A 291 -3.87 7.05 -2.69
CA THR A 291 -2.51 6.67 -3.05
C THR A 291 -1.90 7.67 -4.00
N VAL A 292 -0.61 7.96 -3.83
CA VAL A 292 0.22 8.66 -4.81
C VAL A 292 1.59 8.00 -4.89
N GLY A 293 2.14 7.90 -6.09
CA GLY A 293 3.50 7.39 -6.29
C GLY A 293 3.98 7.60 -7.72
N ASP A 294 5.26 7.89 -7.87
CA ASP A 294 5.88 8.20 -9.15
C ASP A 294 6.89 7.13 -9.59
N ASP A 295 7.06 7.00 -10.90
CA ASP A 295 8.09 6.18 -11.53
C ASP A 295 9.25 7.08 -12.01
N PRO A 296 10.48 6.88 -11.51
CA PRO A 296 11.62 7.73 -11.86
C PRO A 296 12.07 7.60 -13.32
N ARG A 297 11.68 6.51 -14.00
CA ARG A 297 12.09 6.23 -15.39
C ARG A 297 11.21 6.93 -16.40
N THR A 298 9.91 6.94 -16.17
CA THR A 298 8.93 7.55 -17.07
C THR A 298 8.47 8.91 -16.60
N GLY A 299 8.68 9.26 -15.33
CA GLY A 299 8.17 10.46 -14.68
C GLY A 299 6.65 10.44 -14.46
N GLN A 300 5.98 9.33 -14.76
CA GLN A 300 4.54 9.17 -14.54
C GLN A 300 4.23 9.09 -13.05
N VAL A 301 3.12 9.69 -12.66
CA VAL A 301 2.58 9.60 -11.29
C VAL A 301 1.26 8.86 -11.36
N LEU A 302 1.06 7.87 -10.50
CA LEU A 302 -0.25 7.23 -10.35
C LEU A 302 -0.96 7.68 -9.08
N THR A 303 -2.29 7.67 -9.16
CA THR A 303 -3.18 7.95 -8.02
C THR A 303 -4.38 7.03 -8.01
N THR A 304 -4.95 6.80 -6.82
CA THR A 304 -6.31 6.26 -6.68
C THR A 304 -7.17 7.26 -5.94
N VAL A 305 -8.40 7.45 -6.43
CA VAL A 305 -9.40 8.35 -5.85
C VAL A 305 -10.74 7.62 -5.83
N PRO A 306 -11.47 7.62 -4.71
CA PRO A 306 -12.76 6.95 -4.62
C PRO A 306 -13.73 7.36 -5.72
N GLU A 307 -14.48 6.39 -6.23
CA GLU A 307 -15.57 6.58 -7.20
C GLU A 307 -16.93 6.39 -6.52
N SER A 308 -17.90 7.20 -6.90
CA SER A 308 -19.29 7.04 -6.42
C SER A 308 -19.96 5.84 -7.07
N GLY A 309 -20.91 5.22 -6.35
CA GLY A 309 -21.73 4.12 -6.88
C GLY A 309 -21.10 2.75 -6.79
N LEU A 310 -19.96 2.60 -6.13
CA LEU A 310 -19.38 1.32 -5.77
C LEU A 310 -19.92 0.82 -4.42
N GLU A 311 -19.70 -0.46 -4.12
CA GLU A 311 -20.16 -1.09 -2.87
C GLU A 311 -19.57 -0.37 -1.64
N GLU A 312 -18.28 -0.04 -1.69
CA GLU A 312 -17.63 0.73 -0.64
C GLU A 312 -17.29 2.14 -1.11
N THR A 313 -17.57 3.12 -0.28
CA THR A 313 -17.39 4.55 -0.61
C THR A 313 -15.93 4.99 -0.80
N TRP A 314 -14.98 4.14 -0.43
CA TRP A 314 -13.55 4.39 -0.57
C TRP A 314 -12.92 3.61 -1.74
N TRP A 315 -13.68 2.84 -2.50
CA TRP A 315 -13.20 2.09 -3.65
C TRP A 315 -13.11 2.93 -4.92
N THR A 316 -12.29 2.46 -5.83
CA THR A 316 -12.25 2.89 -7.22
C THR A 316 -12.07 1.67 -8.12
N THR A 317 -12.49 1.80 -9.37
CA THR A 317 -12.17 0.85 -10.44
C THR A 317 -11.08 1.39 -11.35
N THR A 318 -10.60 2.62 -11.08
CA THR A 318 -9.68 3.36 -11.94
C THR A 318 -8.39 3.71 -11.20
N VAL A 319 -7.26 3.42 -11.83
CA VAL A 319 -5.95 3.97 -11.44
C VAL A 319 -5.65 5.15 -12.35
N GLY A 320 -5.66 6.35 -11.82
CA GLY A 320 -5.26 7.56 -12.55
C GLY A 320 -3.75 7.56 -12.80
N VAL A 321 -3.35 7.97 -13.98
CA VAL A 321 -1.94 8.18 -14.36
C VAL A 321 -1.79 9.59 -14.88
N HIS A 322 -0.81 10.30 -14.36
CA HIS A 322 -0.52 11.68 -14.70
C HIS A 322 0.85 11.78 -15.38
N ARG A 323 1.01 12.78 -16.26
CA ARG A 323 2.28 13.09 -16.95
C ARG A 323 2.76 12.00 -17.93
N PRO A 324 2.04 11.76 -19.04
CA PRO A 324 0.77 12.41 -19.45
C PRO A 324 -0.46 11.78 -18.80
N GLU A 325 -1.59 12.51 -18.85
CA GLU A 325 -2.87 12.05 -18.31
C GLU A 325 -3.37 10.81 -19.06
N SER A 326 -3.71 9.80 -18.30
CA SER A 326 -4.29 8.54 -18.76
C SER A 326 -4.83 7.75 -17.57
N SER A 327 -5.32 6.53 -17.79
CA SER A 327 -5.79 5.68 -16.70
C SER A 327 -5.68 4.21 -17.04
N TYR A 328 -5.75 3.39 -16.00
CA TYR A 328 -6.04 1.96 -16.07
C TYR A 328 -7.41 1.71 -15.46
N LYS A 329 -8.18 0.80 -16.06
CA LYS A 329 -9.49 0.38 -15.56
C LYS A 329 -9.43 -1.07 -15.14
N TYR A 330 -9.87 -1.38 -13.93
CA TYR A 330 -10.08 -2.75 -13.45
C TYR A 330 -11.58 -3.03 -13.39
N VAL A 331 -12.04 -3.93 -14.26
CA VAL A 331 -13.48 -4.19 -14.45
C VAL A 331 -14.05 -4.93 -13.22
N ASN A 332 -15.19 -4.45 -12.72
CA ASN A 332 -15.90 -5.03 -11.57
C ASN A 332 -15.05 -5.20 -10.31
N GLY A 333 -14.06 -4.33 -10.09
CA GLY A 333 -13.17 -4.39 -8.95
C GLY A 333 -13.46 -3.36 -7.86
N GLY A 334 -12.80 -3.55 -6.72
CA GLY A 334 -12.76 -2.61 -5.60
C GLY A 334 -11.33 -2.26 -5.22
N ILE A 335 -10.67 -1.43 -6.03
CA ILE A 335 -9.29 -1.00 -5.76
C ILE A 335 -9.30 -0.02 -4.59
N TYR A 336 -8.41 -0.23 -3.63
CA TYR A 336 -8.13 0.76 -2.58
C TYR A 336 -6.86 1.55 -2.86
N LYS A 337 -5.70 0.87 -2.99
CA LYS A 337 -4.40 1.48 -3.32
C LYS A 337 -3.77 0.85 -4.54
N ALA A 338 -2.98 1.66 -5.25
CA ALA A 338 -2.14 1.22 -6.36
C ALA A 338 -0.71 1.73 -6.19
N ARG A 339 0.28 0.94 -6.61
CA ARG A 339 1.70 1.30 -6.59
C ARG A 339 2.37 0.88 -7.89
N TRP A 340 3.34 1.64 -8.35
CA TRP A 340 4.28 1.11 -9.32
C TRP A 340 5.08 -0.03 -8.70
N TRP A 341 5.25 -1.12 -9.44
CA TRP A 341 6.13 -2.22 -9.04
C TRP A 341 7.59 -1.79 -9.19
N LEU A 342 8.12 -1.17 -8.15
CA LEU A 342 9.49 -0.66 -8.07
C LEU A 342 10.16 -1.25 -6.82
N PRO A 343 10.79 -2.43 -6.92
CA PRO A 343 11.55 -3.00 -5.80
C PRO A 343 12.71 -2.07 -5.39
N ARG A 344 12.71 -1.64 -4.14
CA ARG A 344 13.68 -0.70 -3.54
C ARG A 344 14.30 -1.30 -2.31
#